data_f32f885cf1c2319f235bc0b20a96948e
#
_entry.id   f32f885cf1c2319f235bc0b20a96948e
#
_cell.length_a   1.000
_cell.length_b   1.000
_cell.length_c   1.000
_cell.angle_alpha   90.00
_cell.angle_beta   90.00
_cell.angle_gamma   90.00
#
_symmetry.space_group_name_H-M   'P 1'
#
loop_
_entity.id
_entity.type
_entity.pdbx_description
1 polymer ?
#
loop_
_entity_poly.entity_id
_entity_poly.type
_entity_poly.pdbx_seq_one_letter_code
_entity_poly.pdbx_strand_id
1 'polypeptide(L)'
;MNLDQFKPLTVYTIYIASTPEKVWEALTSAEFSRSYFSGFAVEMEQRLGGSFIVRAPDGSEHISGEVFEYDPPKKLTVTWNVNWPDLVEKLGSTLVTYEIEQAGEAVRLTMSERHDRDLSDDILSGGRTDWPAILSGLKSLLETGTAPQITMTPPAQMLAALKAMGIKTP
;
A
#
# COMPACT_ATOMS: atom_id res chain seq x y z
N MET A 1 10.77 0.44 16.67
CA MET A 1 9.86 -0.64 16.24
C MET A 1 10.72 -1.89 15.98
N ASN A 2 10.32 -3.05 16.51
CA ASN A 2 11.03 -4.31 16.25
C ASN A 2 10.33 -5.04 15.10
N LEU A 3 11.04 -5.23 13.97
CA LEU A 3 10.50 -5.91 12.80
C LEU A 3 10.22 -7.40 13.01
N ASP A 4 10.89 -8.05 13.96
CA ASP A 4 10.76 -9.49 14.20
C ASP A 4 9.35 -9.90 14.70
N GLN A 5 8.60 -8.93 15.25
CA GLN A 5 7.22 -9.17 15.67
C GLN A 5 6.21 -9.11 14.51
N PHE A 6 6.61 -8.54 13.35
CA PHE A 6 5.75 -8.45 12.19
C PHE A 6 5.91 -9.70 11.32
N LYS A 7 4.82 -10.40 11.09
CA LYS A 7 4.78 -11.57 10.21
C LYS A 7 4.35 -11.16 8.81
N PRO A 8 4.96 -11.70 7.73
CA PRO A 8 4.43 -11.52 6.40
C PRO A 8 3.08 -12.25 6.30
N LEU A 9 2.00 -11.51 6.09
CA LEU A 9 0.66 -12.06 5.90
C LEU A 9 0.26 -12.11 4.44
N THR A 10 0.76 -11.16 3.64
CA THR A 10 0.45 -11.06 2.23
C THR A 10 1.70 -10.64 1.46
N VAL A 11 1.99 -11.33 0.36
CA VAL A 11 3.10 -11.00 -0.54
C VAL A 11 2.60 -11.08 -1.98
N TYR A 12 2.85 -10.04 -2.75
CA TYR A 12 2.60 -9.98 -4.19
C TYR A 12 3.90 -9.68 -4.92
N THR A 13 4.14 -10.42 -5.99
CA THR A 13 5.28 -10.15 -6.89
C THR A 13 4.75 -9.97 -8.31
N ILE A 14 5.12 -8.87 -8.93
CA ILE A 14 4.81 -8.58 -10.33
C ILE A 14 6.07 -8.15 -11.07
N TYR A 15 6.03 -8.29 -12.40
CA TYR A 15 7.08 -7.85 -13.30
C TYR A 15 6.56 -6.71 -14.18
N ILE A 16 7.31 -5.62 -14.25
CA ILE A 16 6.94 -4.39 -14.97
C ILE A 16 8.02 -4.08 -15.98
N ALA A 17 7.66 -3.89 -17.24
CA ALA A 17 8.57 -3.42 -18.28
C ALA A 17 8.87 -1.93 -18.06
N SER A 18 9.83 -1.66 -17.17
CA SER A 18 10.22 -0.32 -16.72
C SER A 18 11.62 -0.34 -16.12
N THR A 19 12.03 0.73 -15.45
CA THR A 19 13.27 0.83 -14.68
C THR A 19 12.98 0.98 -13.19
N PRO A 20 13.93 0.60 -12.30
CA PRO A 20 13.75 0.77 -10.85
C PRO A 20 13.43 2.21 -10.45
N GLU A 21 14.05 3.20 -11.10
CA GLU A 21 13.85 4.62 -10.83
C GLU A 21 12.42 5.07 -11.15
N LYS A 22 11.86 4.60 -12.29
CA LYS A 22 10.47 4.91 -12.67
C LYS A 22 9.46 4.23 -11.76
N VAL A 23 9.71 3.00 -11.35
CA VAL A 23 8.87 2.30 -10.37
C VAL A 23 8.90 3.04 -9.03
N TRP A 24 10.08 3.42 -8.57
CA TRP A 24 10.25 4.22 -7.36
C TRP A 24 9.47 5.53 -7.40
N GLU A 25 9.65 6.30 -8.49
CA GLU A 25 8.95 7.56 -8.70
C GLU A 25 7.43 7.37 -8.67
N ALA A 26 6.91 6.34 -9.35
CA ALA A 26 5.49 6.06 -9.37
C ALA A 26 4.92 5.69 -7.99
N LEU A 27 5.69 4.99 -7.16
CA LEU A 27 5.28 4.61 -5.79
C LEU A 27 5.32 5.77 -4.80
N THR A 28 6.14 6.80 -5.07
CA THR A 28 6.43 7.89 -4.11
C THR A 28 5.92 9.26 -4.53
N SER A 29 5.29 9.37 -5.71
CA SER A 29 4.79 10.62 -6.27
C SER A 29 3.27 10.69 -6.24
N ALA A 30 2.74 11.81 -5.74
CA ALA A 30 1.31 12.11 -5.76
C ALA A 30 0.74 12.19 -7.19
N GLU A 31 1.50 12.69 -8.15
CA GLU A 31 1.10 12.80 -9.54
C GLU A 31 0.83 11.43 -10.15
N PHE A 32 1.78 10.50 -10.00
CA PHE A 32 1.64 9.15 -10.52
C PHE A 32 0.56 8.35 -9.77
N SER A 33 0.55 8.41 -8.45
CA SER A 33 -0.37 7.60 -7.64
C SER A 33 -1.83 7.95 -7.90
N ARG A 34 -2.18 9.20 -8.15
CA ARG A 34 -3.54 9.59 -8.55
C ARG A 34 -4.02 8.84 -9.79
N SER A 35 -3.12 8.53 -10.72
CA SER A 35 -3.47 7.88 -11.98
C SER A 35 -3.75 6.39 -11.83
N TYR A 36 -3.04 5.69 -10.95
CA TYR A 36 -3.20 4.24 -10.78
C TYR A 36 -3.88 3.81 -9.48
N PHE A 37 -3.98 4.69 -8.49
CA PHE A 37 -4.57 4.38 -7.20
C PHE A 37 -5.93 5.07 -7.02
N SER A 38 -6.81 4.96 -8.02
CA SER A 38 -8.19 5.46 -7.97
C SER A 38 -8.33 6.91 -7.48
N GLY A 39 -7.39 7.77 -7.89
CA GLY A 39 -7.36 9.19 -7.49
C GLY A 39 -6.70 9.48 -6.13
N PHE A 40 -6.26 8.46 -5.41
CA PHE A 40 -5.51 8.65 -4.17
C PHE A 40 -4.10 9.14 -4.44
N ALA A 41 -3.64 10.09 -3.63
CA ALA A 41 -2.34 10.73 -3.75
C ALA A 41 -1.39 10.25 -2.65
N VAL A 42 -0.26 9.66 -3.03
CA VAL A 42 0.84 9.36 -2.10
C VAL A 42 1.69 10.61 -1.93
N GLU A 43 1.76 11.10 -0.71
CA GLU A 43 2.60 12.23 -0.30
C GLU A 43 3.58 11.72 0.76
N MET A 44 4.88 11.89 0.52
CA MET A 44 5.86 11.48 1.52
C MET A 44 7.08 12.40 1.56
N GLU A 45 7.63 12.55 2.75
CA GLU A 45 8.97 13.09 2.90
C GLU A 45 9.99 11.99 2.56
N GLN A 46 10.81 12.25 1.55
CA GLN A 46 11.76 11.27 1.03
C GLN A 46 13.01 11.12 1.93
N ARG A 47 12.80 10.63 3.14
CA ARG A 47 13.85 10.37 4.13
C ARG A 47 13.37 9.37 5.18
N LEU A 48 14.30 8.70 5.83
CA LEU A 48 14.01 7.87 7.00
C LEU A 48 13.31 8.69 8.09
N GLY A 49 12.24 8.16 8.68
CA GLY A 49 11.41 8.83 9.67
C GLY A 49 10.55 9.98 9.11
N GLY A 50 10.52 10.14 7.78
CA GLY A 50 9.67 11.13 7.12
C GLY A 50 8.19 10.74 7.17
N SER A 51 7.29 11.71 7.03
CA SER A 51 5.85 11.45 6.94
C SER A 51 5.49 10.67 5.67
N PHE A 52 4.51 9.78 5.78
CA PHE A 52 3.88 9.07 4.67
C PHE A 52 2.37 9.22 4.78
N ILE A 53 1.74 9.81 3.78
CA ILE A 53 0.30 10.08 3.75
C ILE A 53 -0.27 9.62 2.43
N VAL A 54 -1.40 8.92 2.46
CA VAL A 54 -2.23 8.69 1.28
C VAL A 54 -3.50 9.51 1.42
N ARG A 55 -3.64 10.49 0.55
CA ARG A 55 -4.76 11.42 0.57
C ARG A 55 -5.84 11.00 -0.41
N ALA A 56 -7.08 10.92 0.08
CA ALA A 56 -8.24 10.59 -0.75
C ALA A 56 -8.57 11.73 -1.74
N PRO A 57 -9.37 11.46 -2.80
CA PRO A 57 -9.75 12.46 -3.79
C PRO A 57 -10.47 13.70 -3.20
N ASP A 58 -11.14 13.56 -2.06
CA ASP A 58 -11.79 14.67 -1.34
C ASP A 58 -10.83 15.50 -0.49
N GLY A 59 -9.52 15.16 -0.48
CA GLY A 59 -8.47 15.82 0.27
C GLY A 59 -8.28 15.31 1.69
N SER A 60 -9.09 14.38 2.18
CA SER A 60 -8.91 13.77 3.51
C SER A 60 -7.70 12.84 3.56
N GLU A 61 -7.10 12.70 4.72
CA GLU A 61 -6.03 11.73 4.96
C GLU A 61 -6.66 10.35 5.17
N HIS A 62 -6.48 9.47 4.18
CA HIS A 62 -6.98 8.09 4.23
C HIS A 62 -6.03 7.14 4.93
N ILE A 63 -4.73 7.28 4.67
CA ILE A 63 -3.65 6.55 5.31
C ILE A 63 -2.68 7.54 5.92
N SER A 64 -2.19 7.26 7.10
CA SER A 64 -1.07 7.98 7.71
C SER A 64 -0.01 7.02 8.24
N GLY A 65 1.23 7.46 8.19
CA GLY A 65 2.36 6.68 8.65
C GLY A 65 3.67 7.42 8.52
N GLU A 66 4.74 6.67 8.64
CA GLU A 66 6.10 7.19 8.48
C GLU A 66 6.96 6.23 7.63
N VAL A 67 8.02 6.77 7.08
CA VAL A 67 9.03 6.02 6.32
C VAL A 67 9.95 5.29 7.31
N PHE A 68 9.86 3.97 7.33
CA PHE A 68 10.58 3.10 8.26
C PHE A 68 11.89 2.56 7.69
N GLU A 69 11.95 2.25 6.39
CA GLU A 69 13.18 1.94 5.63
C GLU A 69 13.17 2.77 4.35
N TYR A 70 14.34 3.33 4.00
CA TYR A 70 14.49 4.22 2.85
C TYR A 70 15.82 3.93 2.14
N ASP A 71 15.77 3.16 1.06
CA ASP A 71 16.90 2.82 0.18
C ASP A 71 16.51 2.95 -1.29
N PRO A 72 16.44 4.21 -1.81
CA PRO A 72 16.03 4.44 -3.20
C PRO A 72 17.09 3.96 -4.20
N PRO A 73 16.70 3.38 -5.34
CA PRO A 73 15.35 3.01 -5.73
C PRO A 73 14.99 1.54 -5.42
N LYS A 74 15.60 0.94 -4.38
CA LYS A 74 15.58 -0.51 -4.14
C LYS A 74 14.56 -0.97 -3.11
N LYS A 75 14.41 -0.20 -2.02
CA LYS A 75 13.54 -0.62 -0.91
C LYS A 75 12.89 0.56 -0.20
N LEU A 76 11.59 0.44 0.03
CA LEU A 76 10.80 1.36 0.83
C LEU A 76 9.93 0.55 1.79
N THR A 77 10.01 0.84 3.08
CA THR A 77 9.06 0.34 4.08
C THR A 77 8.39 1.51 4.77
N VAL A 78 7.06 1.48 4.83
CA VAL A 78 6.26 2.51 5.48
C VAL A 78 5.29 1.88 6.47
N THR A 79 4.93 2.61 7.53
CA THR A 79 3.76 2.27 8.32
C THR A 79 2.51 2.68 7.54
N TRP A 80 1.49 1.80 7.55
CA TRP A 80 0.28 1.94 6.74
C TRP A 80 -0.94 1.85 7.64
N ASN A 81 -1.31 2.97 8.23
CA ASN A 81 -2.42 3.03 9.18
C ASN A 81 -3.62 3.69 8.53
N VAL A 82 -4.67 2.92 8.31
CA VAL A 82 -5.95 3.46 7.79
C VAL A 82 -6.59 4.34 8.86
N ASN A 83 -6.94 5.58 8.50
CA ASN A 83 -7.50 6.58 9.40
C ASN A 83 -9.00 6.37 9.65
N TRP A 84 -9.35 5.18 10.11
CA TRP A 84 -10.68 4.88 10.64
C TRP A 84 -10.64 4.87 12.17
N PRO A 85 -11.70 5.34 12.84
CA PRO A 85 -11.74 5.36 14.30
C PRO A 85 -11.47 3.98 14.90
N ASP A 86 -10.62 3.91 15.90
CA ASP A 86 -10.26 2.72 16.67
C ASP A 86 -9.55 1.60 15.87
N LEU A 87 -9.27 1.80 14.58
CA LEU A 87 -8.73 0.71 13.75
C LEU A 87 -7.35 0.27 14.25
N VAL A 88 -6.42 1.22 14.41
CA VAL A 88 -5.04 0.89 14.85
C VAL A 88 -5.04 0.35 16.27
N GLU A 89 -5.88 0.87 17.17
CA GLU A 89 -5.99 0.38 18.53
C GLU A 89 -6.43 -1.10 18.57
N LYS A 90 -7.42 -1.47 17.76
CA LYS A 90 -7.99 -2.81 17.75
C LYS A 90 -7.25 -3.80 16.87
N LEU A 91 -6.77 -3.37 15.71
CA LEU A 91 -6.14 -4.23 14.71
C LEU A 91 -4.61 -4.12 14.68
N GLY A 92 -4.03 -3.14 15.36
CA GLY A 92 -2.59 -2.92 15.36
C GLY A 92 -2.08 -2.15 14.16
N SER A 93 -0.76 -2.08 14.06
CA SER A 93 -0.07 -1.37 12.99
C SER A 93 0.25 -2.30 11.82
N THR A 94 0.19 -1.74 10.63
CA THR A 94 0.56 -2.42 9.38
C THR A 94 1.85 -1.85 8.85
N LEU A 95 2.74 -2.71 8.34
CA LEU A 95 3.90 -2.34 7.55
C LEU A 95 3.68 -2.77 6.11
N VAL A 96 3.92 -1.86 5.18
CA VAL A 96 3.99 -2.14 3.74
C VAL A 96 5.41 -1.95 3.28
N THR A 97 5.98 -2.97 2.64
CA THR A 97 7.32 -2.95 2.08
C THR A 97 7.26 -3.15 0.59
N TYR A 98 7.96 -2.31 -0.15
CA TYR A 98 8.24 -2.46 -1.57
C TYR A 98 9.72 -2.79 -1.77
N GLU A 99 9.99 -3.90 -2.47
CA GLU A 99 11.33 -4.28 -2.91
C GLU A 99 11.37 -4.25 -4.45
N ILE A 100 12.32 -3.50 -5.00
CA ILE A 100 12.43 -3.18 -6.42
C ILE A 100 13.76 -3.69 -6.93
N GLU A 101 13.73 -4.65 -7.86
CA GLU A 101 14.93 -5.27 -8.40
C GLU A 101 14.88 -5.32 -9.92
N GLN A 102 16.02 -5.01 -10.57
CA GLN A 102 16.15 -5.22 -12.02
C GLN A 102 16.13 -6.73 -12.33
N ALA A 103 15.32 -7.16 -13.25
CA ALA A 103 15.18 -8.54 -13.70
C ALA A 103 15.20 -8.60 -15.23
N GLY A 104 16.40 -8.57 -15.82
CA GLY A 104 16.56 -8.46 -17.27
C GLY A 104 16.03 -7.13 -17.79
N GLU A 105 15.10 -7.16 -18.74
CA GLU A 105 14.45 -5.97 -19.31
C GLU A 105 13.24 -5.50 -18.48
N ALA A 106 12.93 -6.19 -17.38
CA ALA A 106 11.83 -5.85 -16.49
C ALA A 106 12.33 -5.54 -15.08
N VAL A 107 11.46 -4.94 -14.29
CA VAL A 107 11.61 -4.76 -12.85
C VAL A 107 10.74 -5.78 -12.14
N ARG A 108 11.32 -6.52 -11.20
CA ARG A 108 10.56 -7.31 -10.23
C ARG A 108 10.21 -6.42 -9.06
N LEU A 109 8.92 -6.17 -8.89
CA LEU A 109 8.38 -5.47 -7.74
C LEU A 109 7.72 -6.48 -6.79
N THR A 110 8.26 -6.59 -5.58
CA THR A 110 7.65 -7.37 -4.51
C THR A 110 7.07 -6.42 -3.47
N MET A 111 5.77 -6.52 -3.24
CA MET A 111 5.09 -5.82 -2.15
C MET A 111 4.72 -6.83 -1.08
N SER A 112 5.03 -6.52 0.17
CA SER A 112 4.61 -7.31 1.32
C SER A 112 3.87 -6.44 2.33
N GLU A 113 2.79 -7.01 2.87
CA GLU A 113 2.01 -6.42 3.95
C GLU A 113 2.19 -7.28 5.20
N ARG A 114 2.54 -6.65 6.33
CA ARG A 114 2.80 -7.30 7.60
C ARG A 114 2.05 -6.57 8.71
N HIS A 115 1.56 -7.34 9.68
CA HIS A 115 0.87 -6.80 10.84
C HIS A 115 1.59 -7.18 12.13
N ASP A 116 1.46 -6.36 13.17
CA ASP A 116 2.08 -6.60 14.48
C ASP A 116 1.34 -7.66 15.32
N ARG A 117 0.24 -8.20 14.81
CA ARG A 117 -0.59 -9.22 15.44
C ARG A 117 -1.28 -10.12 14.43
N ASP A 118 -1.79 -11.26 14.87
CA ASP A 118 -2.57 -12.15 14.03
C ASP A 118 -3.96 -11.55 13.75
N LEU A 119 -4.34 -11.51 12.48
CA LEU A 119 -5.63 -11.03 12.00
C LEU A 119 -6.40 -12.14 11.30
N SER A 120 -7.72 -12.11 11.39
CA SER A 120 -8.57 -13.07 10.69
C SER A 120 -8.54 -12.88 9.18
N ASP A 121 -8.82 -13.94 8.44
CA ASP A 121 -8.93 -13.88 6.97
C ASP A 121 -9.98 -12.89 6.48
N ASP A 122 -11.06 -12.72 7.25
CA ASP A 122 -12.10 -11.74 6.94
C ASP A 122 -11.55 -10.31 6.97
N ILE A 123 -10.74 -9.97 7.98
CA ILE A 123 -10.07 -8.66 8.07
C ILE A 123 -9.07 -8.49 6.93
N LEU A 124 -8.26 -9.52 6.66
CA LEU A 124 -7.22 -9.48 5.62
C LEU A 124 -7.80 -9.42 4.20
N SER A 125 -9.07 -9.78 4.02
CA SER A 125 -9.70 -9.80 2.70
C SER A 125 -9.73 -8.43 2.01
N GLY A 126 -9.72 -7.33 2.77
CA GLY A 126 -9.63 -5.96 2.25
C GLY A 126 -8.35 -5.74 1.44
N GLY A 127 -7.20 -5.88 2.09
CA GLY A 127 -5.89 -5.74 1.42
C GLY A 127 -5.70 -6.75 0.29
N ARG A 128 -6.14 -8.01 0.49
CA ARG A 128 -6.08 -9.05 -0.55
C ARG A 128 -6.93 -8.73 -1.79
N THR A 129 -7.93 -7.88 -1.66
CA THR A 129 -8.75 -7.40 -2.78
C THR A 129 -8.13 -6.16 -3.42
N ASP A 130 -7.65 -5.23 -2.62
CA ASP A 130 -7.21 -3.91 -3.10
C ASP A 130 -5.81 -3.93 -3.71
N TRP A 131 -4.86 -4.65 -3.12
CA TRP A 131 -3.47 -4.67 -3.62
C TRP A 131 -3.33 -5.16 -5.06
N PRO A 132 -3.99 -6.24 -5.49
CA PRO A 132 -3.92 -6.65 -6.91
C PRO A 132 -4.43 -5.58 -7.87
N ALA A 133 -5.47 -4.83 -7.48
CA ALA A 133 -6.00 -3.74 -8.30
C ALA A 133 -5.01 -2.57 -8.40
N ILE A 134 -4.43 -2.15 -7.27
CA ILE A 134 -3.42 -1.09 -7.20
C ILE A 134 -2.19 -1.46 -8.04
N LEU A 135 -1.65 -2.66 -7.86
CA LEU A 135 -0.47 -3.13 -8.57
C LEU A 135 -0.71 -3.31 -10.07
N SER A 136 -1.92 -3.72 -10.47
CA SER A 136 -2.31 -3.82 -11.88
C SER A 136 -2.39 -2.44 -12.53
N GLY A 137 -2.95 -1.46 -11.84
CA GLY A 137 -2.99 -0.07 -12.28
C GLY A 137 -1.59 0.53 -12.44
N LEU A 138 -0.72 0.33 -11.47
CA LEU A 138 0.68 0.75 -11.52
C LEU A 138 1.43 0.16 -12.73
N LYS A 139 1.32 -1.15 -12.91
CA LYS A 139 1.95 -1.85 -14.05
C LYS A 139 1.45 -1.29 -15.36
N SER A 140 0.13 -1.15 -15.53
CA SER A 140 -0.46 -0.61 -16.75
C SER A 140 0.03 0.82 -17.04
N LEU A 141 0.04 1.69 -16.03
CA LEU A 141 0.52 3.06 -16.17
C LEU A 141 1.97 3.11 -16.65
N LEU A 142 2.86 2.34 -16.04
CA LEU A 142 4.29 2.35 -16.38
C LEU A 142 4.58 1.72 -17.74
N GLU A 143 3.81 0.73 -18.17
CA GLU A 143 4.03 0.04 -19.45
C GLU A 143 3.33 0.73 -20.64
N THR A 144 2.19 1.37 -20.42
CA THR A 144 1.35 1.91 -21.51
C THR A 144 1.09 3.41 -21.42
N GLY A 145 1.44 4.05 -20.30
CA GLY A 145 1.13 5.47 -20.05
C GLY A 145 -0.29 5.73 -19.53
N THR A 146 -1.11 4.70 -19.39
CA THR A 146 -2.48 4.81 -18.88
C THR A 146 -2.78 3.68 -17.87
N ALA A 147 -3.61 4.00 -16.86
CA ALA A 147 -4.10 3.00 -15.91
C ALA A 147 -5.61 2.81 -16.10
N PRO A 148 -6.11 1.56 -16.07
CA PRO A 148 -7.54 1.32 -16.07
C PRO A 148 -8.17 1.85 -14.77
N GLN A 149 -9.39 2.35 -14.86
CA GLN A 149 -10.16 2.71 -13.67
C GLN A 149 -10.72 1.44 -13.06
N ILE A 150 -10.16 1.03 -11.93
CA ILE A 150 -10.58 -0.18 -11.21
C ILE A 150 -11.39 0.26 -10.00
N THR A 151 -12.62 -0.22 -9.89
CA THR A 151 -13.45 0.02 -8.71
C THR A 151 -13.00 -0.90 -7.58
N MET A 152 -12.53 -0.32 -6.49
CA MET A 152 -12.20 -1.03 -5.25
C MET A 152 -13.37 -0.90 -4.28
N THR A 153 -14.02 -2.03 -3.99
CA THR A 153 -15.12 -2.10 -3.04
C THR A 153 -14.71 -2.99 -1.87
N PRO A 154 -14.79 -2.49 -0.63
CA PRO A 154 -14.45 -3.31 0.54
C PRO A 154 -15.27 -4.60 0.57
N PRO A 155 -14.64 -5.77 0.79
CA PRO A 155 -15.37 -7.04 0.88
C PRO A 155 -16.39 -7.03 2.01
N ALA A 156 -17.59 -7.60 1.75
CA ALA A 156 -18.67 -7.63 2.73
C ALA A 156 -18.26 -8.34 4.03
N GLN A 157 -17.46 -9.41 3.95
CA GLN A 157 -16.94 -10.12 5.10
C GLN A 157 -16.01 -9.25 5.97
N MET A 158 -15.17 -8.41 5.35
CA MET A 158 -14.33 -7.46 6.09
C MET A 158 -15.18 -6.44 6.83
N LEU A 159 -16.14 -5.83 6.14
CA LEU A 159 -17.03 -4.84 6.75
C LEU A 159 -17.85 -5.44 7.91
N ALA A 160 -18.31 -6.68 7.77
CA ALA A 160 -19.03 -7.39 8.84
C ALA A 160 -18.12 -7.66 10.04
N ALA A 161 -16.87 -8.09 9.81
CA ALA A 161 -15.89 -8.34 10.86
C ALA A 161 -15.52 -7.05 11.60
N LEU A 162 -15.26 -5.96 10.89
CA LEU A 162 -14.98 -4.64 11.48
C LEU A 162 -16.15 -4.14 12.34
N LYS A 163 -17.38 -4.28 11.82
CA LYS A 163 -18.60 -3.92 12.56
C LYS A 163 -18.76 -4.75 13.84
N ALA A 164 -18.49 -6.06 13.78
CA ALA A 164 -18.55 -6.94 14.95
C ALA A 164 -17.53 -6.53 16.04
N MET A 165 -16.41 -5.93 15.65
CA MET A 165 -15.39 -5.36 16.55
C MET A 165 -15.74 -3.94 17.03
N GLY A 166 -16.85 -3.36 16.58
CA GLY A 166 -17.27 -2.00 16.91
C GLY A 166 -16.43 -0.92 16.21
N ILE A 167 -15.76 -1.26 15.09
CA ILE A 167 -15.02 -0.30 14.28
C ILE A 167 -15.97 0.36 13.29
N LYS A 168 -15.95 1.69 13.27
CA LYS A 168 -16.74 2.47 12.29
C LYS A 168 -15.95 2.58 10.99
N THR A 169 -16.59 2.22 9.89
CA THR A 169 -16.09 2.43 8.54
C THR A 169 -16.77 3.65 7.91
N PRO A 170 -16.10 4.39 7.05
CA PRO A 170 -16.71 5.50 6.32
C PRO A 170 -17.82 5.05 5.36
#